data_7fa0840e5fa50185c374f8e5f7df3829
#
_entry.id   7fa0840e5fa50185c374f8e5f7df3829
#
_cell.length_a   1.000
_cell.length_b   1.000
_cell.length_c   1.000
_cell.angle_alpha   90.00
_cell.angle_beta   90.00
_cell.angle_gamma   90.00
#
_symmetry.space_group_name_H-M   'P 1'
#
loop_
_entity.id
_entity.type
_entity.pdbx_description
1 polymer ?
#
loop_
_entity_poly.entity_id
_entity_poly.type
_entity_poly.pdbx_seq_one_letter_code
_entity_poly.pdbx_strand_id
1 'polypeptide(L)'
;EIHVEDIQDSVERVLGQAAYEEVAKAYILYRKQREKMRAMKSTILDYKDVVNSYVKVEDWRVKENSTVTYSVGGLILSNSGAVTANYWLSEIYDEEIAEAHRNADIHIHDLSMLTGYCAGWSLKQLIKEGLGGINGKITSSPARHLSVLCNQMVNFLGIMQNEWAGAQAFSSFDTYLAPFVRMDKLGYNEVKHCVESFVYGVNTPSRWGTQAPFSNITLDWTVPADLAGQPCIVGGKPMSFTYGDCQPEMDMINK
;
A
#
# COMPACT_ATOMS: atom_id res chain seq x y z
N GLU A 1 -26.66 26.76 24.65
CA GLU A 1 -26.94 25.35 25.06
C GLU A 1 -25.81 24.93 25.99
N ILE A 2 -26.14 24.30 27.12
CA ILE A 2 -25.14 23.75 28.05
C ILE A 2 -24.86 22.32 27.59
N HIS A 3 -23.61 22.04 27.28
CA HIS A 3 -23.19 20.71 26.83
C HIS A 3 -23.16 19.73 28.02
N VAL A 4 -23.50 18.46 27.79
CA VAL A 4 -23.49 17.42 28.87
C VAL A 4 -22.10 17.30 29.49
N GLU A 5 -21.04 17.49 28.70
CA GLU A 5 -19.65 17.44 29.16
C GLU A 5 -19.35 18.57 30.18
N ASP A 6 -19.87 19.80 29.95
CA ASP A 6 -19.70 20.93 30.88
C ASP A 6 -20.31 20.64 32.25
N ILE A 7 -21.43 19.91 32.26
CA ILE A 7 -22.08 19.47 33.52
C ILE A 7 -21.20 18.43 34.21
N GLN A 8 -20.65 17.47 33.46
CA GLN A 8 -19.81 16.41 33.99
C GLN A 8 -18.51 16.97 34.58
N ASP A 9 -17.86 17.92 33.88
CA ASP A 9 -16.68 18.62 34.38
C ASP A 9 -16.96 19.39 35.67
N SER A 10 -18.13 19.99 35.75
CA SER A 10 -18.55 20.68 36.96
C SER A 10 -18.75 19.72 38.16
N VAL A 11 -19.28 18.53 37.89
CA VAL A 11 -19.45 17.48 38.93
C VAL A 11 -18.07 16.98 39.40
N GLU A 12 -17.15 16.71 38.51
CA GLU A 12 -15.77 16.28 38.85
C GLU A 12 -15.06 17.32 39.70
N ARG A 13 -15.16 18.59 39.31
CA ARG A 13 -14.57 19.71 40.06
C ARG A 13 -15.16 19.81 41.48
N VAL A 14 -16.46 19.70 41.61
CA VAL A 14 -17.13 19.78 42.93
C VAL A 14 -16.75 18.60 43.82
N LEU A 15 -16.72 17.38 43.30
CA LEU A 15 -16.31 16.18 44.03
C LEU A 15 -14.83 16.26 44.47
N GLY A 16 -13.94 16.77 43.62
CA GLY A 16 -12.54 16.99 43.97
C GLY A 16 -12.34 18.06 45.03
N GLN A 17 -13.10 19.15 44.97
CA GLN A 17 -13.05 20.24 45.99
C GLN A 17 -13.64 19.84 47.34
N ALA A 18 -14.61 18.94 47.34
CA ALA A 18 -15.30 18.50 48.53
C ALA A 18 -14.58 17.37 49.30
N ALA A 19 -13.34 17.04 48.91
CA ALA A 19 -12.52 15.97 49.51
C ALA A 19 -13.15 14.56 49.46
N TYR A 20 -14.07 14.30 48.53
CA TYR A 20 -14.62 12.96 48.26
C TYR A 20 -13.81 12.22 47.20
N GLU A 21 -12.52 12.00 47.48
CA GLU A 21 -11.55 11.46 46.50
C GLU A 21 -11.98 10.11 45.90
N GLU A 22 -12.48 9.19 46.71
CA GLU A 22 -12.95 7.88 46.23
C GLU A 22 -14.17 7.99 45.32
N VAL A 23 -15.09 8.91 45.66
CA VAL A 23 -16.28 9.16 44.81
C VAL A 23 -15.91 9.86 43.53
N ALA A 24 -14.99 10.84 43.56
CA ALA A 24 -14.47 11.50 42.39
C ALA A 24 -13.81 10.51 41.44
N LYS A 25 -12.94 9.64 41.98
CA LYS A 25 -12.27 8.59 41.20
C LYS A 25 -13.26 7.60 40.57
N ALA A 26 -14.26 7.16 41.31
CA ALA A 26 -15.31 6.27 40.80
C ALA A 26 -16.13 6.96 39.70
N TYR A 27 -16.43 8.24 39.84
CA TYR A 27 -17.15 9.02 38.82
C TYR A 27 -16.34 9.20 37.53
N ILE A 28 -15.05 9.53 37.62
CA ILE A 28 -14.16 9.65 36.50
C ILE A 28 -14.05 8.33 35.70
N LEU A 29 -13.90 7.20 36.43
CA LEU A 29 -13.87 5.87 35.81
C LEU A 29 -15.20 5.52 35.13
N TYR A 30 -16.32 5.84 35.75
CA TYR A 30 -17.66 5.65 35.17
C TYR A 30 -17.85 6.51 33.93
N ARG A 31 -17.43 7.78 33.95
CA ARG A 31 -17.48 8.69 32.80
C ARG A 31 -16.69 8.13 31.63
N LYS A 32 -15.42 7.71 31.85
CA LYS A 32 -14.60 7.06 30.83
C LYS A 32 -15.23 5.79 30.26
N GLN A 33 -15.84 4.97 31.10
CA GLN A 33 -16.54 3.78 30.59
C GLN A 33 -17.76 4.15 29.73
N ARG A 34 -18.52 5.17 30.11
CA ARG A 34 -19.65 5.64 29.31
C ARG A 34 -19.26 6.27 28.00
N GLU A 35 -18.19 7.04 28.00
CA GLU A 35 -17.58 7.59 26.78
C GLU A 35 -17.14 6.47 25.84
N LYS A 36 -16.41 5.49 26.35
CA LYS A 36 -16.01 4.30 25.59
C LYS A 36 -17.20 3.51 25.03
N MET A 37 -18.27 3.36 25.82
CA MET A 37 -19.51 2.71 25.36
C MET A 37 -20.22 3.54 24.28
N ARG A 38 -20.23 4.87 24.37
CA ARG A 38 -20.79 5.75 23.33
C ARG A 38 -20.00 5.64 22.04
N ALA A 39 -18.67 5.68 22.12
CA ALA A 39 -17.78 5.51 20.99
C ALA A 39 -17.95 4.14 20.31
N MET A 40 -18.04 3.05 21.10
CA MET A 40 -18.33 1.71 20.56
C MET A 40 -19.71 1.64 19.87
N LYS A 41 -20.72 2.27 20.43
CA LYS A 41 -22.08 2.30 19.86
C LYS A 41 -22.14 3.12 18.57
N SER A 42 -21.41 4.23 18.50
CA SER A 42 -21.22 5.01 17.28
C SER A 42 -20.54 4.17 16.22
N THR A 43 -19.44 3.50 16.55
CA THR A 43 -18.69 2.62 15.62
C THR A 43 -19.58 1.50 15.05
N ILE A 44 -20.47 0.91 15.84
CA ILE A 44 -21.38 -0.15 15.36
C ILE A 44 -22.45 0.43 14.42
N LEU A 45 -22.96 1.63 14.69
CA LEU A 45 -23.90 2.30 13.79
C LEU A 45 -23.24 2.67 12.46
N ASP A 46 -22.03 3.21 12.52
CA ASP A 46 -21.22 3.54 11.35
C ASP A 46 -20.89 2.31 10.50
N TYR A 47 -20.66 1.15 11.14
CA TYR A 47 -20.43 -0.12 10.42
C TYR A 47 -21.63 -0.53 9.56
N LYS A 48 -22.85 -0.40 10.07
CA LYS A 48 -24.07 -0.68 9.30
C LYS A 48 -24.19 0.23 8.07
N ASP A 49 -23.87 1.50 8.24
CA ASP A 49 -23.91 2.48 7.18
C ASP A 49 -22.80 2.24 6.13
N VAL A 50 -21.61 1.85 6.55
CA VAL A 50 -20.51 1.42 5.68
C VAL A 50 -20.92 0.21 4.83
N VAL A 51 -21.52 -0.82 5.44
CA VAL A 51 -21.98 -2.01 4.71
C VAL A 51 -23.08 -1.63 3.72
N ASN A 52 -24.05 -0.84 4.15
CA ASN A 52 -25.16 -0.40 3.31
C ASN A 52 -24.69 0.45 2.13
N SER A 53 -23.80 1.39 2.34
CA SER A 53 -23.26 2.24 1.27
C SER A 53 -22.47 1.44 0.25
N TYR A 54 -21.70 0.43 0.68
CA TYR A 54 -21.00 -0.48 -0.23
C TYR A 54 -21.98 -1.32 -1.07
N VAL A 55 -22.96 -1.95 -0.41
CA VAL A 55 -23.96 -2.81 -1.09
C VAL A 55 -24.84 -2.03 -2.03
N LYS A 56 -25.24 -0.82 -1.67
CA LYS A 56 -26.10 0.05 -2.50
C LYS A 56 -25.33 0.83 -3.56
N VAL A 57 -24.00 0.82 -3.49
CA VAL A 57 -23.11 1.54 -4.43
C VAL A 57 -23.37 3.06 -4.43
N GLU A 58 -23.77 3.62 -3.31
CA GLU A 58 -24.11 5.03 -3.16
C GLU A 58 -22.88 5.94 -3.01
N ASP A 59 -21.76 5.42 -2.48
CA ASP A 59 -20.54 6.18 -2.25
C ASP A 59 -19.50 5.92 -3.34
N TRP A 60 -19.09 6.96 -4.06
CA TRP A 60 -18.07 6.89 -5.11
C TRP A 60 -16.71 6.43 -4.58
N ARG A 61 -16.39 6.71 -3.32
CA ARG A 61 -15.12 6.31 -2.65
C ARG A 61 -14.97 4.81 -2.54
N VAL A 62 -16.07 4.08 -2.48
CA VAL A 62 -16.08 2.62 -2.48
C VAL A 62 -15.57 2.04 -3.80
N LYS A 63 -15.65 2.83 -4.88
CA LYS A 63 -15.20 2.46 -6.23
C LYS A 63 -13.89 3.11 -6.63
N GLU A 64 -13.34 3.98 -5.80
CA GLU A 64 -12.08 4.63 -6.10
C GLU A 64 -11.00 3.57 -6.31
N ASN A 65 -10.34 3.64 -7.47
CA ASN A 65 -9.34 2.66 -7.91
C ASN A 65 -9.83 1.20 -8.04
N SER A 66 -11.14 0.96 -7.94
CA SER A 66 -11.69 -0.39 -8.12
C SER A 66 -11.93 -0.68 -9.60
N THR A 67 -11.49 -1.84 -10.05
CA THR A 67 -11.69 -2.33 -11.42
C THR A 67 -12.98 -3.17 -11.57
N VAL A 68 -13.67 -3.43 -10.46
CA VAL A 68 -14.93 -4.19 -10.42
C VAL A 68 -16.01 -3.41 -9.67
N THR A 69 -17.26 -3.60 -10.09
CA THR A 69 -18.41 -2.90 -9.49
C THR A 69 -18.79 -3.42 -8.10
N TYR A 70 -18.54 -4.70 -7.85
CA TYR A 70 -18.75 -5.37 -6.55
C TYR A 70 -17.82 -6.57 -6.43
N SER A 71 -17.23 -6.75 -5.26
CA SER A 71 -16.55 -7.99 -4.89
C SER A 71 -16.65 -8.23 -3.38
N VAL A 72 -16.63 -9.50 -2.98
CA VAL A 72 -16.59 -9.89 -1.56
C VAL A 72 -15.31 -9.35 -0.89
N GLY A 73 -14.17 -9.42 -1.59
CA GLY A 73 -12.92 -8.86 -1.11
C GLY A 73 -12.99 -7.35 -0.90
N GLY A 74 -13.62 -6.62 -1.82
CA GLY A 74 -13.84 -5.18 -1.70
C GLY A 74 -14.74 -4.82 -0.51
N LEU A 75 -15.78 -5.60 -0.25
CA LEU A 75 -16.63 -5.42 0.94
C LEU A 75 -15.83 -5.63 2.23
N ILE A 76 -14.99 -6.67 2.29
CA ILE A 76 -14.12 -6.94 3.45
C ILE A 76 -13.14 -5.78 3.66
N LEU A 77 -12.50 -5.30 2.60
CA LEU A 77 -11.57 -4.16 2.68
C LEU A 77 -12.27 -2.88 3.12
N SER A 78 -13.45 -2.57 2.58
CA SER A 78 -14.22 -1.38 2.96
C SER A 78 -14.57 -1.41 4.45
N ASN A 79 -15.04 -2.55 4.95
CA ASN A 79 -15.36 -2.70 6.37
C ASN A 79 -14.13 -2.63 7.27
N SER A 80 -13.06 -3.34 6.92
CA SER A 80 -11.80 -3.29 7.64
C SER A 80 -11.20 -1.89 7.62
N GLY A 81 -11.26 -1.22 6.47
CA GLY A 81 -10.76 0.14 6.28
C GLY A 81 -11.47 1.16 7.16
N ALA A 82 -12.79 1.08 7.29
CA ALA A 82 -13.55 1.98 8.15
C ALA A 82 -13.17 1.83 9.64
N VAL A 83 -12.98 0.60 10.11
CA VAL A 83 -12.51 0.34 11.48
C VAL A 83 -11.10 0.85 11.69
N THR A 84 -10.20 0.63 10.72
CA THR A 84 -8.81 1.10 10.76
C THR A 84 -8.74 2.62 10.75
N ALA A 85 -9.51 3.29 9.89
CA ALA A 85 -9.57 4.75 9.85
C ALA A 85 -10.04 5.35 11.19
N ASN A 86 -11.04 4.74 11.79
CA ASN A 86 -11.49 5.17 13.12
C ASN A 86 -10.40 5.00 14.17
N TYR A 87 -9.63 3.90 14.13
CA TYR A 87 -8.50 3.69 15.04
C TYR A 87 -7.41 4.76 14.86
N TRP A 88 -7.04 5.10 13.62
CA TRP A 88 -6.10 6.19 13.36
C TRP A 88 -6.55 7.51 14.00
N LEU A 89 -7.83 7.86 13.81
CA LEU A 89 -8.39 9.14 14.24
C LEU A 89 -8.75 9.21 15.72
N SER A 90 -8.82 8.07 16.43
CA SER A 90 -9.18 8.04 17.86
C SER A 90 -8.01 7.70 18.78
N GLU A 91 -7.01 6.95 18.28
CA GLU A 91 -5.95 6.40 19.13
C GLU A 91 -4.53 6.87 18.71
N ILE A 92 -4.33 7.27 17.46
CA ILE A 92 -2.99 7.56 16.92
C ILE A 92 -2.76 9.05 16.71
N TYR A 93 -3.70 9.74 16.05
CA TYR A 93 -3.60 11.18 15.84
C TYR A 93 -4.09 11.96 17.06
N ASP A 94 -3.45 13.10 17.29
CA ASP A 94 -3.95 14.07 18.27
C ASP A 94 -5.36 14.53 17.89
N GLU A 95 -6.18 14.84 18.90
CA GLU A 95 -7.60 15.20 18.73
C GLU A 95 -7.77 16.38 17.75
N GLU A 96 -6.91 17.39 17.81
CA GLU A 96 -6.93 18.55 16.91
C GLU A 96 -6.78 18.14 15.44
N ILE A 97 -5.86 17.21 15.14
CA ILE A 97 -5.63 16.70 13.78
C ILE A 97 -6.80 15.84 13.32
N ALA A 98 -7.31 14.99 14.20
CA ALA A 98 -8.43 14.13 13.90
C ALA A 98 -9.72 14.94 13.64
N GLU A 99 -9.97 15.99 14.41
CA GLU A 99 -11.10 16.89 14.21
C GLU A 99 -10.95 17.68 12.91
N ALA A 100 -9.78 18.23 12.61
CA ALA A 100 -9.52 18.93 11.36
C ALA A 100 -9.80 18.02 10.14
N HIS A 101 -9.45 16.73 10.22
CA HIS A 101 -9.80 15.77 9.17
C HIS A 101 -11.32 15.51 9.10
N ARG A 102 -11.99 15.31 10.23
CA ARG A 102 -13.44 15.08 10.28
C ARG A 102 -14.26 16.28 9.80
N ASN A 103 -13.77 17.49 10.06
CA ASN A 103 -14.37 18.75 9.62
C ASN A 103 -14.03 19.12 8.17
N ALA A 104 -13.18 18.33 7.51
CA ALA A 104 -12.68 18.57 6.16
C ALA A 104 -11.78 19.82 6.01
N ASP A 105 -11.15 20.28 7.09
CA ASP A 105 -10.13 21.32 7.06
C ASP A 105 -8.83 20.81 6.44
N ILE A 106 -8.52 19.52 6.67
CA ILE A 106 -7.42 18.78 6.05
C ILE A 106 -7.90 17.42 5.56
N HIS A 107 -7.13 16.80 4.68
CA HIS A 107 -7.36 15.42 4.27
C HIS A 107 -6.13 14.54 4.57
N ILE A 108 -6.33 13.50 5.38
CA ILE A 108 -5.32 12.47 5.65
C ILE A 108 -5.61 11.28 4.75
N HIS A 109 -4.64 10.92 3.91
CA HIS A 109 -4.76 9.82 2.96
C HIS A 109 -4.66 8.44 3.60
N ASP A 110 -5.30 7.46 2.98
CA ASP A 110 -5.11 6.02 3.21
C ASP A 110 -5.26 5.55 4.66
N LEU A 111 -6.15 6.19 5.41
CA LEU A 111 -6.50 5.78 6.77
C LEU A 111 -7.07 4.37 6.86
N SER A 112 -7.43 3.76 5.73
CA SER A 112 -7.97 2.40 5.66
C SER A 112 -6.95 1.28 5.93
N MET A 113 -5.65 1.61 6.02
CA MET A 113 -4.58 0.65 6.26
C MET A 113 -3.61 1.15 7.34
N LEU A 114 -3.15 0.24 8.21
CA LEU A 114 -2.10 0.50 9.22
C LEU A 114 -0.74 0.15 8.63
N THR A 115 -0.28 0.92 7.64
CA THR A 115 0.97 0.62 6.94
C THR A 115 1.62 1.89 6.39
N GLY A 116 2.85 1.75 5.87
CA GLY A 116 3.53 2.80 5.11
C GLY A 116 2.78 3.13 3.82
N TYR A 117 2.98 4.34 3.30
CA TYR A 117 2.23 4.83 2.14
C TYR A 117 2.79 4.27 0.83
N CYS A 118 3.96 4.71 0.41
CA CYS A 118 4.60 4.31 -0.85
C CYS A 118 5.96 3.66 -0.59
N ALA A 119 6.40 2.81 -1.51
CA ALA A 119 7.71 2.17 -1.43
C ALA A 119 8.42 2.12 -2.79
N GLY A 120 9.73 2.36 -2.77
CA GLY A 120 10.63 2.08 -3.87
C GLY A 120 11.37 0.76 -3.61
N TRP A 121 11.41 -0.11 -4.61
CA TRP A 121 12.01 -1.42 -4.51
C TRP A 121 13.26 -1.55 -5.37
N SER A 122 14.27 -2.21 -4.86
CA SER A 122 15.49 -2.49 -5.60
C SER A 122 15.26 -3.63 -6.62
N LEU A 123 15.14 -3.26 -7.90
CA LEU A 123 15.09 -4.25 -8.97
C LEU A 123 16.37 -5.08 -9.03
N LYS A 124 17.53 -4.49 -8.74
CA LYS A 124 18.80 -5.20 -8.64
C LYS A 124 18.77 -6.31 -7.59
N GLN A 125 18.11 -6.08 -6.45
CA GLN A 125 17.98 -7.10 -5.41
C GLN A 125 17.08 -8.23 -5.88
N LEU A 126 15.94 -7.93 -6.49
CA LEU A 126 15.04 -8.94 -7.07
C LEU A 126 15.76 -9.82 -8.10
N ILE A 127 16.55 -9.21 -9.00
CA ILE A 127 17.35 -9.92 -10.02
C ILE A 127 18.40 -10.84 -9.38
N LYS A 128 19.00 -10.40 -8.27
CA LYS A 128 20.05 -11.13 -7.57
C LYS A 128 19.52 -12.31 -6.74
N GLU A 129 18.40 -12.11 -6.07
CA GLU A 129 17.88 -13.05 -5.07
C GLU A 129 16.65 -13.84 -5.55
N GLY A 130 15.94 -13.34 -6.56
CA GLY A 130 14.65 -13.86 -6.99
C GLY A 130 13.54 -13.53 -5.99
N LEU A 131 12.43 -14.24 -6.08
CA LEU A 131 11.34 -14.16 -5.10
C LEU A 131 11.58 -15.18 -4.00
N GLY A 132 12.13 -14.70 -2.89
CA GLY A 132 12.15 -15.45 -1.65
C GLY A 132 10.72 -15.70 -1.16
N GLY A 133 10.52 -16.79 -0.46
CA GLY A 133 9.24 -17.12 0.15
C GLY A 133 9.41 -17.42 1.63
N ILE A 134 8.32 -17.86 2.24
CA ILE A 134 8.36 -18.41 3.60
C ILE A 134 9.09 -19.76 3.55
N ASN A 135 9.96 -20.02 4.51
CA ASN A 135 10.70 -21.29 4.62
C ASN A 135 9.75 -22.49 4.47
N GLY A 136 10.10 -23.42 3.58
CA GLY A 136 9.30 -24.60 3.28
C GLY A 136 8.16 -24.37 2.26
N LYS A 137 8.05 -23.19 1.67
CA LYS A 137 7.13 -22.88 0.56
C LYS A 137 7.89 -22.77 -0.76
N ILE A 138 7.13 -22.72 -1.87
CA ILE A 138 7.70 -22.53 -3.21
C ILE A 138 8.36 -21.16 -3.28
N THR A 139 9.61 -21.15 -3.75
CA THR A 139 10.39 -19.95 -4.05
C THR A 139 10.63 -19.86 -5.54
N SER A 140 10.83 -18.65 -6.07
CA SER A 140 11.24 -18.42 -7.44
C SER A 140 12.70 -18.00 -7.46
N SER A 141 13.56 -18.83 -8.03
CA SER A 141 15.00 -18.54 -8.19
C SER A 141 15.21 -17.28 -9.04
N PRO A 142 16.41 -16.65 -8.97
CA PRO A 142 16.75 -15.50 -9.80
C PRO A 142 16.46 -15.76 -11.29
N ALA A 143 15.77 -14.83 -11.92
CA ALA A 143 15.37 -14.93 -13.32
C ALA A 143 16.59 -15.03 -14.24
N ARG A 144 16.49 -15.87 -15.27
CA ARG A 144 17.50 -16.00 -16.35
C ARG A 144 17.02 -15.43 -17.67
N HIS A 145 15.73 -15.23 -17.83
CA HIS A 145 15.05 -14.78 -19.05
C HIS A 145 14.21 -13.54 -18.77
N LEU A 146 14.10 -12.64 -19.75
CA LEU A 146 13.34 -11.41 -19.63
C LEU A 146 11.88 -11.65 -19.23
N SER A 147 11.22 -12.61 -19.88
CA SER A 147 9.82 -12.95 -19.58
C SER A 147 9.62 -13.43 -18.13
N VAL A 148 10.60 -14.18 -17.59
CA VAL A 148 10.55 -14.64 -16.18
C VAL A 148 10.73 -13.48 -15.23
N LEU A 149 11.66 -12.55 -15.52
CA LEU A 149 11.85 -11.35 -14.71
C LEU A 149 10.60 -10.49 -14.69
N CYS A 150 9.99 -10.23 -15.85
CA CYS A 150 8.73 -9.48 -15.94
C CYS A 150 7.63 -10.13 -15.09
N ASN A 151 7.50 -11.45 -15.11
CA ASN A 151 6.54 -12.17 -14.28
C ASN A 151 6.88 -12.07 -12.79
N GLN A 152 8.15 -12.18 -12.40
CA GLN A 152 8.57 -12.00 -11.00
C GLN A 152 8.27 -10.58 -10.51
N MET A 153 8.45 -9.56 -11.33
CA MET A 153 8.12 -8.18 -11.00
C MET A 153 6.63 -7.99 -10.76
N VAL A 154 5.77 -8.54 -11.64
CA VAL A 154 4.31 -8.52 -11.49
C VAL A 154 3.89 -9.19 -10.17
N ASN A 155 4.42 -10.38 -9.90
CA ASN A 155 4.10 -11.11 -8.67
C ASN A 155 4.59 -10.36 -7.42
N PHE A 156 5.78 -9.77 -7.47
CA PHE A 156 6.33 -8.99 -6.37
C PHE A 156 5.44 -7.78 -6.05
N LEU A 157 5.08 -6.99 -7.06
CA LEU A 157 4.19 -5.84 -6.89
C LEU A 157 2.81 -6.25 -6.41
N GLY A 158 2.27 -7.36 -6.94
CA GLY A 158 0.99 -7.92 -6.51
C GLY A 158 0.97 -8.37 -5.04
N ILE A 159 2.09 -8.89 -4.52
CA ILE A 159 2.24 -9.25 -3.11
C ILE A 159 2.39 -7.98 -2.26
N MET A 160 3.32 -7.11 -2.64
CA MET A 160 3.68 -5.95 -1.82
C MET A 160 2.59 -4.90 -1.72
N GLN A 161 1.67 -4.81 -2.68
CA GLN A 161 0.51 -3.91 -2.57
C GLN A 161 -0.42 -4.26 -1.40
N ASN A 162 -0.35 -5.46 -0.84
CA ASN A 162 -1.13 -5.83 0.34
C ASN A 162 -0.46 -5.36 1.64
N GLU A 163 0.82 -4.99 1.57
CA GLU A 163 1.62 -4.54 2.71
C GLU A 163 1.84 -3.01 2.70
N TRP A 164 1.51 -2.32 1.60
CA TRP A 164 1.70 -0.89 1.40
C TRP A 164 0.43 -0.25 0.82
N ALA A 165 0.05 0.91 1.36
CA ALA A 165 -1.19 1.57 0.97
C ALA A 165 -1.12 2.22 -0.41
N GLY A 166 0.00 2.84 -0.73
CA GLY A 166 0.18 3.62 -1.95
C GLY A 166 1.02 2.94 -3.04
N ALA A 167 1.67 3.76 -3.85
CA ALA A 167 2.39 3.30 -5.02
C ALA A 167 3.64 2.49 -4.70
N GLN A 168 3.90 1.51 -5.57
CA GLN A 168 5.09 0.66 -5.56
C GLN A 168 5.94 1.00 -6.79
N ALA A 169 7.23 1.26 -6.62
CA ALA A 169 8.09 1.69 -7.70
C ALA A 169 9.31 0.80 -7.88
N PHE A 170 9.67 0.52 -9.14
CA PHE A 170 11.00 0.05 -9.52
C PHE A 170 11.75 1.16 -10.24
N SER A 171 12.99 1.41 -9.84
CA SER A 171 13.88 2.36 -10.49
C SER A 171 14.79 1.67 -11.52
N SER A 172 15.25 2.46 -12.50
CA SER A 172 16.21 2.01 -13.55
C SER A 172 15.71 0.76 -14.29
N PHE A 173 14.42 0.76 -14.62
CA PHE A 173 13.75 -0.37 -15.24
C PHE A 173 14.43 -0.82 -16.53
N ASP A 174 14.68 0.10 -17.45
CA ASP A 174 15.34 -0.13 -18.72
C ASP A 174 16.79 -0.60 -18.56
N THR A 175 17.56 0.01 -17.66
CA THR A 175 18.95 -0.37 -17.38
C THR A 175 19.04 -1.81 -16.86
N TYR A 176 18.18 -2.20 -15.93
CA TYR A 176 18.25 -3.53 -15.31
C TYR A 176 17.65 -4.65 -16.18
N LEU A 177 16.75 -4.33 -17.10
CA LEU A 177 16.19 -5.31 -18.04
C LEU A 177 17.06 -5.56 -19.26
N ALA A 178 17.84 -4.57 -19.70
CA ALA A 178 18.69 -4.66 -20.89
C ALA A 178 19.62 -5.89 -20.94
N PRO A 179 20.28 -6.31 -19.83
CA PRO A 179 21.09 -7.52 -19.81
C PRO A 179 20.37 -8.80 -20.22
N PHE A 180 19.08 -8.91 -19.88
CA PHE A 180 18.24 -10.07 -20.23
C PHE A 180 17.93 -10.10 -21.72
N VAL A 181 17.65 -8.93 -22.33
CA VAL A 181 17.47 -8.80 -23.77
C VAL A 181 18.70 -9.29 -24.50
N ARG A 182 19.90 -8.87 -24.04
CA ARG A 182 21.20 -9.29 -24.61
C ARG A 182 21.43 -10.78 -24.45
N MET A 183 21.21 -11.33 -23.27
CA MET A 183 21.42 -12.76 -22.99
C MET A 183 20.51 -13.67 -23.81
N ASP A 184 19.26 -13.30 -23.94
CA ASP A 184 18.27 -14.06 -24.70
C ASP A 184 18.32 -13.75 -26.20
N LYS A 185 19.13 -12.75 -26.63
CA LYS A 185 19.25 -12.25 -28.01
C LYS A 185 17.89 -11.89 -28.63
N LEU A 186 17.05 -11.22 -27.82
CA LEU A 186 15.69 -10.89 -28.23
C LEU A 186 15.65 -9.79 -29.28
N GLY A 187 14.75 -9.94 -30.26
CA GLY A 187 14.36 -8.86 -31.15
C GLY A 187 13.31 -7.95 -30.56
N TYR A 188 13.05 -6.81 -31.21
CA TYR A 188 12.11 -5.80 -30.74
C TYR A 188 10.72 -6.36 -30.40
N ASN A 189 10.15 -7.21 -31.26
CA ASN A 189 8.81 -7.76 -31.02
C ASN A 189 8.73 -8.65 -29.78
N GLU A 190 9.80 -9.38 -29.47
CA GLU A 190 9.88 -10.23 -28.28
C GLU A 190 10.01 -9.39 -27.00
N VAL A 191 10.84 -8.34 -27.04
CA VAL A 191 10.98 -7.37 -25.96
C VAL A 191 9.65 -6.67 -25.71
N LYS A 192 9.01 -6.15 -26.77
CA LYS A 192 7.69 -5.53 -26.71
C LYS A 192 6.67 -6.45 -26.04
N HIS A 193 6.62 -7.72 -26.45
CA HIS A 193 5.70 -8.70 -25.85
C HIS A 193 5.96 -8.92 -24.35
N CYS A 194 7.22 -8.96 -23.92
CA CYS A 194 7.55 -9.07 -22.50
C CYS A 194 7.11 -7.85 -21.70
N VAL A 195 7.33 -6.64 -22.25
CA VAL A 195 6.91 -5.38 -21.61
C VAL A 195 5.37 -5.26 -21.58
N GLU A 196 4.69 -5.61 -22.69
CA GLU A 196 3.22 -5.68 -22.73
C GLU A 196 2.66 -6.65 -21.68
N SER A 197 3.29 -7.81 -21.51
CA SER A 197 2.90 -8.79 -20.49
C SER A 197 3.09 -8.26 -19.08
N PHE A 198 4.16 -7.50 -18.83
CA PHE A 198 4.38 -6.81 -17.57
C PHE A 198 3.27 -5.75 -17.31
N VAL A 199 3.04 -4.86 -18.28
CA VAL A 199 2.02 -3.80 -18.18
C VAL A 199 0.63 -4.40 -17.96
N TYR A 200 0.27 -5.45 -18.69
CA TYR A 200 -0.99 -6.18 -18.50
C TYR A 200 -1.06 -6.80 -17.10
N GLY A 201 0.00 -7.44 -16.66
CA GLY A 201 0.07 -8.11 -15.37
C GLY A 201 -0.14 -7.15 -14.18
N VAL A 202 0.49 -5.96 -14.21
CA VAL A 202 0.31 -4.95 -13.16
C VAL A 202 -1.05 -4.26 -13.21
N ASN A 203 -1.80 -4.37 -14.31
CA ASN A 203 -3.17 -3.88 -14.41
C ASN A 203 -4.21 -4.93 -13.97
N THR A 204 -3.79 -6.14 -13.61
CA THR A 204 -4.70 -7.17 -13.12
C THR A 204 -5.03 -6.93 -11.64
N PRO A 205 -6.32 -6.91 -11.26
CA PRO A 205 -6.71 -6.74 -9.87
C PRO A 205 -6.16 -7.86 -8.99
N SER A 206 -5.31 -7.53 -8.03
CA SER A 206 -4.64 -8.49 -7.15
C SER A 206 -4.84 -8.20 -5.66
N ARG A 207 -5.12 -6.95 -5.27
CA ARG A 207 -5.51 -6.62 -3.89
C ARG A 207 -6.96 -7.02 -3.67
N TRP A 208 -7.16 -8.18 -3.04
CA TRP A 208 -8.49 -8.73 -2.74
C TRP A 208 -9.44 -8.76 -3.96
N GLY A 209 -8.87 -8.83 -5.17
CA GLY A 209 -9.64 -8.84 -6.41
C GLY A 209 -10.32 -7.53 -6.80
N THR A 210 -9.99 -6.41 -6.17
CA THR A 210 -10.63 -5.12 -6.43
C THR A 210 -9.73 -4.07 -7.04
N GLN A 211 -8.44 -4.09 -6.70
CA GLN A 211 -7.48 -3.06 -7.07
C GLN A 211 -6.26 -3.67 -7.74
N ALA A 212 -5.85 -3.08 -8.87
CA ALA A 212 -4.56 -3.36 -9.48
C ALA A 212 -3.43 -2.68 -8.66
N PRO A 213 -2.19 -3.22 -8.68
CA PRO A 213 -1.05 -2.55 -8.07
C PRO A 213 -0.89 -1.14 -8.63
N PHE A 214 -0.89 -0.15 -7.76
CA PHE A 214 -0.50 1.20 -8.17
C PHE A 214 1.02 1.21 -8.37
N SER A 215 1.46 1.05 -9.61
CA SER A 215 2.84 0.78 -9.98
C SER A 215 3.49 1.96 -10.66
N ASN A 216 4.77 2.17 -10.38
CA ASN A 216 5.60 3.15 -11.06
C ASN A 216 6.92 2.50 -11.50
N ILE A 217 7.45 2.93 -12.62
CA ILE A 217 8.79 2.60 -13.10
C ILE A 217 9.52 3.89 -13.46
N THR A 218 10.83 3.94 -13.25
CA THR A 218 11.67 5.00 -13.79
C THR A 218 12.54 4.46 -14.92
N LEU A 219 12.73 5.27 -15.94
CA LEU A 219 13.58 4.99 -17.08
C LEU A 219 14.79 5.92 -17.03
N ASP A 220 15.96 5.36 -17.23
CA ASP A 220 17.22 6.13 -17.25
C ASP A 220 17.53 6.71 -18.63
N TRP A 221 17.04 6.09 -19.72
CA TRP A 221 17.28 6.43 -21.12
C TRP A 221 18.74 6.30 -21.57
N THR A 222 19.67 6.58 -20.68
CA THR A 222 21.11 6.40 -20.87
C THR A 222 21.65 5.72 -19.63
N VAL A 223 22.49 4.71 -19.79
CA VAL A 223 23.03 3.96 -18.67
C VAL A 223 23.71 4.91 -17.67
N PRO A 224 23.27 4.96 -16.39
CA PRO A 224 23.86 5.82 -15.38
C PRO A 224 25.37 5.58 -15.21
N ALA A 225 26.13 6.65 -15.01
CA ALA A 225 27.59 6.59 -14.92
C ALA A 225 28.11 5.67 -13.81
N ASP A 226 27.39 5.60 -12.70
CA ASP A 226 27.69 4.74 -11.55
C ASP A 226 27.41 3.25 -11.83
N LEU A 227 26.52 2.93 -12.77
CA LEU A 227 26.20 1.57 -13.20
C LEU A 227 27.00 1.12 -14.43
N ALA A 228 27.41 2.06 -15.29
CA ALA A 228 27.98 1.76 -16.60
C ALA A 228 29.17 0.78 -16.54
N GLY A 229 30.05 0.93 -15.55
CA GLY A 229 31.22 0.05 -15.35
C GLY A 229 30.95 -1.20 -14.50
N GLN A 230 29.73 -1.36 -13.96
CA GLN A 230 29.42 -2.52 -13.13
C GLN A 230 29.06 -3.74 -13.99
N PRO A 231 29.45 -4.96 -13.58
CA PRO A 231 29.04 -6.18 -14.27
C PRO A 231 27.51 -6.36 -14.14
N CYS A 232 26.88 -6.73 -15.25
CA CYS A 232 25.48 -7.10 -15.27
C CYS A 232 25.20 -8.30 -14.37
N ILE A 233 24.00 -8.40 -13.82
CA ILE A 233 23.57 -9.57 -13.03
C ILE A 233 22.42 -10.24 -13.80
N VAL A 234 22.59 -11.54 -14.11
CA VAL A 234 21.54 -12.38 -14.70
C VAL A 234 21.57 -13.74 -14.01
N GLY A 235 20.39 -14.26 -13.62
CA GLY A 235 20.31 -15.49 -12.87
C GLY A 235 21.00 -15.46 -11.50
N GLY A 236 21.08 -14.29 -10.88
CA GLY A 236 21.76 -14.05 -9.60
C GLY A 236 23.29 -14.03 -9.69
N LYS A 237 23.87 -14.07 -10.89
CA LYS A 237 25.32 -14.14 -11.10
C LYS A 237 25.83 -12.96 -11.94
N PRO A 238 27.04 -12.45 -11.64
CA PRO A 238 27.65 -11.42 -12.48
C PRO A 238 28.02 -12.00 -13.85
N MET A 239 27.83 -11.20 -14.89
CA MET A 239 28.18 -11.49 -16.27
C MET A 239 29.56 -10.93 -16.63
N SER A 240 30.12 -11.34 -17.77
CA SER A 240 31.38 -10.85 -18.30
C SER A 240 31.26 -9.49 -19.00
N PHE A 241 30.08 -8.94 -19.14
CA PHE A 241 29.79 -7.64 -19.74
C PHE A 241 29.12 -6.70 -18.72
N THR A 242 29.21 -5.41 -18.98
CA THR A 242 28.74 -4.35 -18.06
C THR A 242 27.40 -3.78 -18.51
N TYR A 243 26.75 -3.00 -17.62
CA TYR A 243 25.51 -2.30 -17.99
C TYR A 243 25.75 -1.30 -19.14
N GLY A 244 26.93 -0.65 -19.19
CA GLY A 244 27.32 0.23 -20.30
C GLY A 244 27.35 -0.46 -21.66
N ASP A 245 27.66 -1.75 -21.69
CA ASP A 245 27.65 -2.53 -22.92
C ASP A 245 26.24 -2.82 -23.45
N CYS A 246 25.22 -2.63 -22.64
CA CYS A 246 23.81 -2.97 -22.93
C CYS A 246 22.96 -1.77 -23.38
N GLN A 247 23.56 -0.63 -23.72
CA GLN A 247 22.83 0.54 -24.24
C GLN A 247 21.92 0.22 -25.44
N PRO A 248 22.35 -0.56 -26.46
CA PRO A 248 21.46 -0.89 -27.58
C PRO A 248 20.21 -1.68 -27.17
N GLU A 249 20.33 -2.57 -26.21
CA GLU A 249 19.21 -3.35 -25.66
C GLU A 249 18.29 -2.48 -24.79
N MET A 250 18.85 -1.53 -24.04
CA MET A 250 18.12 -0.51 -23.29
C MET A 250 17.30 0.38 -24.23
N ASP A 251 17.89 0.84 -25.34
CA ASP A 251 17.19 1.63 -26.37
C ASP A 251 16.01 0.84 -26.98
N MET A 252 16.12 -0.48 -27.04
CA MET A 252 15.04 -1.35 -27.53
C MET A 252 13.87 -1.44 -26.54
N ILE A 253 14.15 -1.43 -25.24
CA ILE A 253 13.13 -1.40 -24.19
C ILE A 253 12.39 -0.05 -24.18
N ASN A 254 13.11 1.03 -24.41
CA ASN A 254 12.59 2.41 -24.39
C ASN A 254 11.75 2.78 -25.65
N LYS A 255 11.72 1.92 -26.65
CA LYS A 255 10.92 2.08 -27.87
C LYS A 255 9.48 1.63 -27.68
#